data_9c2f828fed625b58011fb9ad89a4e083
#
_entry.id   9c2f828fed625b58011fb9ad89a4e083
#
_cell.length_a   1.000
_cell.length_b   1.000
_cell.length_c   1.000
_cell.angle_alpha   90.00
_cell.angle_beta   90.00
_cell.angle_gamma   90.00
#
_symmetry.space_group_name_H-M   'P 1'
#
loop_
_entity.id
_entity.type
_entity.pdbx_description
1 polymer ?
#
loop_
_entity_poly.entity_id
_entity_poly.type
_entity_poly.pdbx_seq_one_letter_code
_entity_poly.pdbx_strand_id
1 'polypeptide(L)'
;MFKYETNSRLIKPGQTFVAIKGYTVDGHDYIEDAIKNGATAVIAQKEVNCSVPVTVVENSAEYYQKLLVKEYKDEFKDLKLIGITGTNGKTTSAYLTYQMLLDLGKNAAYIGTIGFMCGDYFKELPNTSPEILTTYKLLAKAKEMECEYVVMEVSNFALDQKRIEGLEFVAGAFTNLTEDHLDYHKTMENYLKAKLLLTDYIKKDGVLLVNKDDEASKKFIERFKNTKTFGYGNADYDILSDDIYPDHTDIIFKVNEKEYKVTTNLTSKFNVYNYFTMFSILHELGFKINELIEKTKYLKAPKGRCETYKVKDGFAVVDYAHTPDAVLKTVTAYKELAKGRVITLVGCGGDRDPMKRPIMGEIASNYSDYVIFTNDNPRTEDPENIMKDILKGVKKDNYEVCLDRREAIKKALDMIQKDDIVLLLGKGHEDYQILGHTKVHLDDSEEILKYIEKSE
;
A
#
# COMPACT_ATOMS: atom_id res chain seq x y z
N MET A 1 14.91 3.18 -25.30
CA MET A 1 15.46 4.10 -24.24
C MET A 1 14.58 5.34 -24.22
N PHE A 2 14.07 5.74 -23.03
CA PHE A 2 13.26 6.96 -22.91
C PHE A 2 14.09 8.20 -23.29
N LYS A 3 13.48 9.11 -24.03
CA LYS A 3 14.14 10.32 -24.54
C LYS A 3 14.27 11.44 -23.50
N TYR A 4 13.51 11.38 -22.42
CA TYR A 4 13.38 12.43 -21.41
C TYR A 4 13.82 11.95 -20.05
N GLU A 5 14.38 12.86 -19.24
CA GLU A 5 14.70 12.63 -17.84
C GLU A 5 14.51 13.92 -17.03
N THR A 6 14.00 13.80 -15.81
CA THR A 6 13.76 14.92 -14.90
C THR A 6 14.80 15.04 -13.79
N ASN A 7 15.60 13.99 -13.58
CA ASN A 7 16.68 13.97 -12.60
C ASN A 7 18.03 14.13 -13.31
N SER A 8 18.71 15.26 -13.07
CA SER A 8 20.00 15.57 -13.68
C SER A 8 21.06 14.47 -13.48
N ARG A 9 21.02 13.76 -12.34
CA ARG A 9 21.96 12.67 -12.00
C ARG A 9 21.71 11.37 -12.79
N LEU A 10 20.50 11.21 -13.35
CA LEU A 10 20.09 10.02 -14.10
C LEU A 10 20.09 10.23 -15.60
N ILE A 11 20.44 11.43 -16.06
CA ILE A 11 20.58 11.75 -17.49
C ILE A 11 21.58 10.80 -18.13
N LYS A 12 21.21 10.32 -19.31
CA LYS A 12 22.10 9.57 -20.21
C LYS A 12 22.39 10.39 -21.49
N PRO A 13 23.56 10.21 -22.12
CA PRO A 13 23.89 10.91 -23.32
C PRO A 13 22.80 10.83 -24.40
N GLY A 14 22.43 11.98 -24.97
CA GLY A 14 21.39 12.09 -26.00
C GLY A 14 19.96 12.34 -25.46
N GLN A 15 19.76 12.34 -24.17
CA GLN A 15 18.44 12.64 -23.59
C GLN A 15 18.17 14.15 -23.46
N THR A 16 16.89 14.50 -23.42
CA THR A 16 16.41 15.84 -23.11
C THR A 16 16.15 15.94 -21.60
N PHE A 17 16.75 16.92 -20.94
CA PHE A 17 16.46 17.23 -19.54
C PHE A 17 15.19 18.08 -19.43
N VAL A 18 14.28 17.71 -18.52
CA VAL A 18 13.08 18.48 -18.24
C VAL A 18 13.20 19.14 -16.88
N ALA A 19 13.39 20.45 -16.87
CA ALA A 19 13.48 21.25 -15.64
C ALA A 19 12.07 21.49 -15.08
N ILE A 20 11.71 20.76 -14.01
CA ILE A 20 10.42 20.88 -13.34
C ILE A 20 10.62 21.62 -12.02
N LYS A 21 9.80 22.65 -11.76
CA LYS A 21 9.73 23.32 -10.46
C LYS A 21 8.93 22.45 -9.49
N GLY A 22 9.62 21.79 -8.56
CA GLY A 22 9.01 21.01 -7.48
C GLY A 22 8.67 21.86 -6.25
N TYR A 23 8.11 21.24 -5.23
CA TYR A 23 7.77 21.88 -3.96
C TYR A 23 9.01 22.29 -3.13
N THR A 24 10.04 21.46 -3.16
CA THR A 24 11.27 21.65 -2.36
C THR A 24 12.50 21.99 -3.19
N VAL A 25 12.48 21.65 -4.49
CA VAL A 25 13.63 21.78 -5.39
C VAL A 25 13.16 22.32 -6.73
N ASP A 26 13.86 23.31 -7.27
CA ASP A 26 13.64 23.81 -8.63
C ASP A 26 14.59 23.10 -9.59
N GLY A 27 14.05 22.30 -10.53
CA GLY A 27 14.83 21.59 -11.54
C GLY A 27 15.67 22.51 -12.44
N HIS A 28 15.29 23.80 -12.55
CA HIS A 28 16.05 24.78 -13.33
C HIS A 28 17.45 25.03 -12.78
N ASP A 29 17.68 24.83 -11.47
CA ASP A 29 18.97 24.98 -10.83
C ASP A 29 19.97 23.88 -11.19
N TYR A 30 19.49 22.80 -11.83
CA TYR A 30 20.28 21.60 -12.18
C TYR A 30 20.49 21.44 -13.69
N ILE A 31 20.16 22.45 -14.50
CA ILE A 31 20.29 22.39 -15.97
C ILE A 31 21.76 22.17 -16.37
N GLU A 32 22.69 22.91 -15.78
CA GLU A 32 24.12 22.78 -16.07
C GLU A 32 24.65 21.38 -15.70
N ASP A 33 24.18 20.81 -14.60
CA ASP A 33 24.56 19.45 -14.18
C ASP A 33 24.00 18.40 -15.15
N ALA A 34 22.77 18.59 -15.65
CA ALA A 34 22.17 17.72 -16.63
C ALA A 34 22.95 17.77 -17.97
N ILE A 35 23.39 18.95 -18.39
CA ILE A 35 24.22 19.13 -19.60
C ILE A 35 25.57 18.44 -19.44
N LYS A 36 26.26 18.62 -18.30
CA LYS A 36 27.51 17.91 -17.97
C LYS A 36 27.34 16.39 -18.00
N ASN A 37 26.18 15.87 -17.62
CA ASN A 37 25.86 14.45 -17.63
C ASN A 37 25.38 13.94 -19.00
N GLY A 38 25.30 14.82 -20.02
CA GLY A 38 25.05 14.44 -21.41
C GLY A 38 23.67 14.78 -21.96
N ALA A 39 22.92 15.68 -21.29
CA ALA A 39 21.70 16.22 -21.89
C ALA A 39 22.03 16.99 -23.19
N THR A 40 21.30 16.73 -24.27
CA THR A 40 21.47 17.36 -25.57
C THR A 40 20.41 18.43 -25.87
N ALA A 41 19.38 18.53 -25.01
CA ALA A 41 18.35 19.56 -25.05
C ALA A 41 17.75 19.76 -23.67
N VAL A 42 17.09 20.89 -23.47
CA VAL A 42 16.40 21.24 -22.23
C VAL A 42 14.96 21.68 -22.50
N ILE A 43 14.03 21.29 -21.66
CA ILE A 43 12.67 21.86 -21.57
C ILE A 43 12.59 22.64 -20.26
N ALA A 44 12.23 23.91 -20.30
CA ALA A 44 12.23 24.81 -19.15
C ALA A 44 11.00 25.74 -19.13
N GLN A 45 10.69 26.35 -18.00
CA GLN A 45 9.60 27.33 -17.85
C GLN A 45 10.05 28.78 -18.03
N LYS A 46 11.33 28.99 -18.23
CA LYS A 46 11.94 30.31 -18.44
C LYS A 46 13.11 30.20 -19.41
N GLU A 47 13.47 31.30 -20.03
CA GLU A 47 14.69 31.36 -20.83
C GLU A 47 15.92 31.07 -19.95
N VAL A 48 16.82 30.22 -20.48
CA VAL A 48 18.05 29.82 -19.80
C VAL A 48 19.18 29.93 -20.81
N ASN A 49 20.24 30.64 -20.44
CA ASN A 49 21.45 30.72 -21.27
C ASN A 49 22.34 29.51 -20.99
N CYS A 50 22.33 28.52 -21.89
CA CYS A 50 23.12 27.31 -21.76
C CYS A 50 23.62 26.83 -23.15
N SER A 51 24.48 25.80 -23.15
CA SER A 51 25.18 25.34 -24.38
C SER A 51 24.35 24.43 -25.29
N VAL A 52 23.12 24.11 -24.91
CA VAL A 52 22.22 23.20 -25.67
C VAL A 52 20.90 23.91 -26.01
N PRO A 53 20.14 23.44 -27.02
CA PRO A 53 18.83 23.99 -27.32
C PRO A 53 17.87 23.94 -26.14
N VAL A 54 17.13 25.03 -25.91
CA VAL A 54 16.11 25.15 -24.86
C VAL A 54 14.73 25.33 -25.48
N THR A 55 13.78 24.51 -25.08
CA THR A 55 12.35 24.69 -25.37
C THR A 55 11.70 25.33 -24.16
N VAL A 56 11.26 26.59 -24.32
CA VAL A 56 10.56 27.30 -23.22
C VAL A 56 9.06 27.02 -23.33
N VAL A 57 8.44 26.62 -22.22
CA VAL A 57 7.02 26.28 -22.12
C VAL A 57 6.42 26.90 -20.86
N GLU A 58 5.12 27.14 -20.83
CA GLU A 58 4.43 27.74 -19.69
C GLU A 58 4.51 26.83 -18.45
N ASN A 59 4.29 25.52 -18.62
CA ASN A 59 4.35 24.50 -17.56
C ASN A 59 5.12 23.27 -18.05
N SER A 60 6.36 23.13 -17.60
CA SER A 60 7.25 22.05 -18.03
C SER A 60 6.76 20.66 -17.57
N ALA A 61 6.12 20.57 -16.40
CA ALA A 61 5.59 19.30 -15.88
C ALA A 61 4.42 18.81 -16.76
N GLU A 62 3.46 19.69 -17.06
CA GLU A 62 2.30 19.35 -17.90
C GLU A 62 2.72 19.07 -19.35
N TYR A 63 3.62 19.87 -19.90
CA TYR A 63 4.16 19.66 -21.24
C TYR A 63 4.86 18.30 -21.35
N TYR A 64 5.66 17.98 -20.36
CA TYR A 64 6.36 16.71 -20.28
C TYR A 64 5.42 15.49 -20.18
N GLN A 65 4.37 15.57 -19.34
CA GLN A 65 3.36 14.52 -19.27
C GLN A 65 2.72 14.28 -20.66
N LYS A 66 2.33 15.36 -21.36
CA LYS A 66 1.78 15.26 -22.71
C LYS A 66 2.75 14.62 -23.72
N LEU A 67 4.05 14.93 -23.60
CA LEU A 67 5.09 14.32 -24.44
C LEU A 67 5.22 12.82 -24.17
N LEU A 68 5.27 12.42 -22.90
CA LEU A 68 5.37 11.01 -22.53
C LEU A 68 4.15 10.23 -23.04
N VAL A 69 2.94 10.75 -22.81
CA VAL A 69 1.71 10.13 -23.32
C VAL A 69 1.76 9.98 -24.84
N LYS A 70 2.10 11.05 -25.55
CA LYS A 70 2.16 11.04 -27.01
C LYS A 70 3.15 10.01 -27.57
N GLU A 71 4.28 9.85 -26.91
CA GLU A 71 5.36 9.00 -27.43
C GLU A 71 5.29 7.55 -26.97
N TYR A 72 4.76 7.28 -25.77
CA TYR A 72 4.92 5.96 -25.14
C TYR A 72 3.62 5.23 -24.76
N LYS A 73 2.44 5.89 -24.75
CA LYS A 73 1.20 5.21 -24.31
C LYS A 73 0.89 3.94 -25.09
N ASP A 74 1.12 3.96 -26.42
CA ASP A 74 0.81 2.83 -27.29
C ASP A 74 1.75 1.65 -27.09
N GLU A 75 2.92 1.85 -26.45
CA GLU A 75 3.85 0.77 -26.13
C GLU A 75 3.28 -0.21 -25.09
N PHE A 76 2.32 0.22 -24.27
CA PHE A 76 1.80 -0.55 -23.14
C PHE A 76 0.35 -1.06 -23.33
N LYS A 77 -0.26 -0.83 -24.48
CA LYS A 77 -1.65 -1.19 -24.78
C LYS A 77 -1.94 -2.70 -24.69
N ASP A 78 -0.92 -3.53 -24.87
CA ASP A 78 -1.02 -4.99 -24.78
C ASP A 78 -0.98 -5.49 -23.33
N LEU A 79 -0.52 -4.67 -22.39
CA LEU A 79 -0.55 -4.99 -20.96
C LEU A 79 -1.96 -4.82 -20.41
N LYS A 80 -2.42 -5.80 -19.66
CA LYS A 80 -3.68 -5.74 -18.91
C LYS A 80 -3.42 -5.07 -17.55
N LEU A 81 -3.66 -3.76 -17.49
CA LEU A 81 -3.45 -2.97 -16.28
C LEU A 81 -4.65 -3.11 -15.34
N ILE A 82 -4.40 -3.34 -14.06
CA ILE A 82 -5.39 -3.40 -12.98
C ILE A 82 -5.04 -2.31 -11.97
N GLY A 83 -5.98 -1.39 -11.70
CA GLY A 83 -5.75 -0.25 -10.80
C GLY A 83 -6.61 -0.33 -9.54
N ILE A 84 -5.98 -0.29 -8.36
CA ILE A 84 -6.71 -0.38 -7.07
C ILE A 84 -6.51 0.90 -6.27
N THR A 85 -7.62 1.58 -5.94
CA THR A 85 -7.64 2.79 -5.11
C THR A 85 -8.49 2.59 -3.85
N GLY A 86 -8.33 3.50 -2.90
CA GLY A 86 -9.03 3.55 -1.61
C GLY A 86 -8.17 4.20 -0.54
N THR A 87 -8.67 4.36 0.67
CA THR A 87 -7.85 4.81 1.79
C THR A 87 -7.00 3.65 2.30
N ASN A 88 -7.64 2.55 2.68
CA ASN A 88 -7.01 1.35 3.23
C ASN A 88 -7.20 0.15 2.28
N GLY A 89 -6.37 -0.88 2.42
CA GLY A 89 -6.52 -2.15 1.69
C GLY A 89 -5.90 -2.18 0.29
N LYS A 90 -5.44 -1.07 -0.28
CA LYS A 90 -4.80 -1.03 -1.61
C LYS A 90 -3.67 -2.04 -1.75
N THR A 91 -2.70 -1.99 -0.84
CA THR A 91 -1.50 -2.84 -0.86
C THR A 91 -1.87 -4.31 -0.78
N THR A 92 -2.71 -4.67 0.19
CA THR A 92 -3.13 -6.07 0.38
C THR A 92 -3.89 -6.56 -0.84
N SER A 93 -4.92 -5.82 -1.31
CA SER A 93 -5.71 -6.22 -2.47
C SER A 93 -4.88 -6.34 -3.75
N ALA A 94 -3.98 -5.38 -4.00
CA ALA A 94 -3.10 -5.42 -5.18
C ALA A 94 -2.10 -6.57 -5.11
N TYR A 95 -1.50 -6.80 -3.95
CA TYR A 95 -0.57 -7.90 -3.76
C TYR A 95 -1.25 -9.27 -3.88
N LEU A 96 -2.44 -9.44 -3.29
CA LEU A 96 -3.23 -10.67 -3.43
C LEU A 96 -3.62 -10.91 -4.90
N THR A 97 -4.00 -9.84 -5.64
CA THR A 97 -4.31 -9.95 -7.07
C THR A 97 -3.08 -10.40 -7.87
N TYR A 98 -1.92 -9.81 -7.60
CA TYR A 98 -0.65 -10.20 -8.20
C TYR A 98 -0.31 -11.67 -7.88
N GLN A 99 -0.36 -12.05 -6.60
CA GLN A 99 -0.05 -13.41 -6.15
C GLN A 99 -1.00 -14.44 -6.78
N MET A 100 -2.30 -14.18 -6.79
CA MET A 100 -3.28 -15.06 -7.40
C MET A 100 -3.04 -15.24 -8.92
N LEU A 101 -2.66 -14.17 -9.63
CA LEU A 101 -2.30 -14.26 -11.05
C LEU A 101 -1.11 -15.21 -11.26
N LEU A 102 -0.08 -15.13 -10.43
CA LEU A 102 1.07 -16.04 -10.49
C LEU A 102 0.64 -17.48 -10.20
N ASP A 103 -0.18 -17.71 -9.17
CA ASP A 103 -0.70 -19.04 -8.79
C ASP A 103 -1.60 -19.66 -9.89
N LEU A 104 -2.21 -18.82 -10.72
CA LEU A 104 -2.98 -19.19 -11.91
C LEU A 104 -2.09 -19.38 -13.16
N GLY A 105 -0.77 -19.33 -13.01
CA GLY A 105 0.20 -19.51 -14.09
C GLY A 105 0.28 -18.32 -15.05
N LYS A 106 -0.12 -17.11 -14.62
CA LYS A 106 0.00 -15.89 -15.40
C LYS A 106 1.28 -15.16 -15.08
N ASN A 107 1.92 -14.59 -16.09
CA ASN A 107 3.04 -13.70 -15.89
C ASN A 107 2.52 -12.28 -15.55
N ALA A 108 2.83 -11.83 -14.37
CA ALA A 108 2.31 -10.56 -13.83
C ALA A 108 3.40 -9.73 -13.17
N ALA A 109 3.17 -8.42 -13.08
CA ALA A 109 3.97 -7.50 -12.28
C ALA A 109 3.10 -6.76 -11.27
N TYR A 110 3.72 -6.30 -10.19
CA TYR A 110 3.11 -5.47 -9.15
C TYR A 110 3.84 -4.13 -9.04
N ILE A 111 3.09 -3.04 -8.90
CA ILE A 111 3.60 -1.69 -8.63
C ILE A 111 2.85 -1.12 -7.44
N GLY A 112 3.52 -0.89 -6.32
CA GLY A 112 2.87 -0.36 -5.13
C GLY A 112 3.81 -0.06 -3.99
N THR A 113 3.27 0.00 -2.78
CA THR A 113 3.98 0.33 -1.54
C THR A 113 5.15 -0.61 -1.24
N ILE A 114 5.00 -1.89 -1.56
CA ILE A 114 6.06 -2.88 -1.36
C ILE A 114 7.23 -2.64 -2.31
N GLY A 115 6.97 -2.10 -3.52
CA GLY A 115 7.96 -1.87 -4.56
C GLY A 115 7.42 -2.21 -5.94
N PHE A 116 8.33 -2.48 -6.88
CA PHE A 116 8.04 -3.12 -8.15
C PHE A 116 8.52 -4.58 -8.10
N MET A 117 7.62 -5.49 -8.41
CA MET A 117 7.89 -6.94 -8.42
C MET A 117 7.51 -7.52 -9.78
N CYS A 118 8.38 -8.32 -10.36
CA CYS A 118 8.12 -9.01 -11.61
C CYS A 118 9.03 -10.24 -11.70
N GLY A 119 8.49 -11.46 -11.51
CA GLY A 119 9.29 -12.65 -11.30
C GLY A 119 10.28 -12.46 -10.15
N ASP A 120 11.56 -12.76 -10.39
CA ASP A 120 12.63 -12.57 -9.39
C ASP A 120 13.17 -11.12 -9.33
N TYR A 121 12.65 -10.22 -10.18
CA TYR A 121 13.09 -8.83 -10.17
C TYR A 121 12.31 -8.01 -9.15
N PHE A 122 13.06 -7.42 -8.22
CA PHE A 122 12.54 -6.50 -7.20
C PHE A 122 13.23 -5.14 -7.29
N LYS A 123 12.45 -4.07 -7.09
CA LYS A 123 12.97 -2.71 -6.97
C LYS A 123 12.15 -1.93 -5.98
N GLU A 124 12.79 -1.39 -4.95
CA GLU A 124 12.15 -0.42 -4.04
C GLU A 124 11.66 0.82 -4.81
N LEU A 125 10.52 1.34 -4.39
CA LEU A 125 9.94 2.56 -4.95
C LEU A 125 9.84 3.63 -3.84
N PRO A 126 10.10 4.90 -4.17
CA PRO A 126 10.03 6.00 -3.20
C PRO A 126 8.59 6.34 -2.80
N ASN A 127 7.62 5.94 -3.59
CA ASN A 127 6.21 6.22 -3.40
C ASN A 127 5.35 5.04 -3.85
N THR A 128 4.20 4.85 -3.20
CA THR A 128 3.18 3.83 -3.55
C THR A 128 2.84 3.83 -5.04
N SER A 129 2.65 5.02 -5.62
CA SER A 129 2.45 5.21 -7.05
C SER A 129 3.52 6.18 -7.53
N PRO A 130 4.54 5.71 -8.26
CA PRO A 130 5.66 6.53 -8.69
C PRO A 130 5.26 7.58 -9.73
N GLU A 131 6.17 8.50 -10.00
CA GLU A 131 5.97 9.52 -11.02
C GLU A 131 5.87 8.91 -12.43
N ILE A 132 5.23 9.61 -13.34
CA ILE A 132 4.84 9.13 -14.66
C ILE A 132 5.98 8.47 -15.46
N LEU A 133 7.18 9.08 -15.49
CA LEU A 133 8.32 8.48 -16.18
C LEU A 133 8.76 7.17 -15.53
N THR A 134 8.80 7.15 -14.20
CA THR A 134 9.14 5.93 -13.45
C THR A 134 8.08 4.86 -13.71
N THR A 135 6.81 5.20 -13.68
CA THR A 135 5.71 4.29 -14.00
C THR A 135 5.91 3.70 -15.42
N TYR A 136 6.19 4.52 -16.43
CA TYR A 136 6.42 4.07 -17.79
C TYR A 136 7.66 3.18 -17.93
N LYS A 137 8.76 3.50 -17.21
CA LYS A 137 9.96 2.65 -17.15
C LYS A 137 9.66 1.27 -16.54
N LEU A 138 8.80 1.22 -15.50
CA LEU A 138 8.40 -0.05 -14.88
C LEU A 138 7.49 -0.86 -15.81
N LEU A 139 6.56 -0.23 -16.54
CA LEU A 139 5.73 -0.90 -17.53
C LEU A 139 6.56 -1.44 -18.69
N ALA A 140 7.56 -0.67 -19.16
CA ALA A 140 8.52 -1.15 -20.16
C ALA A 140 9.30 -2.37 -19.64
N LYS A 141 9.69 -2.36 -18.35
CA LYS A 141 10.36 -3.52 -17.73
C LYS A 141 9.43 -4.72 -17.60
N ALA A 142 8.17 -4.52 -17.22
CA ALA A 142 7.17 -5.59 -17.17
C ALA A 142 6.97 -6.21 -18.57
N LYS A 143 6.92 -5.38 -19.63
CA LYS A 143 6.82 -5.86 -21.01
C LYS A 143 8.07 -6.61 -21.46
N GLU A 144 9.27 -6.11 -21.12
CA GLU A 144 10.55 -6.81 -21.39
C GLU A 144 10.57 -8.20 -20.73
N MET A 145 9.94 -8.35 -19.57
CA MET A 145 9.81 -9.60 -18.83
C MET A 145 8.54 -10.39 -19.21
N GLU A 146 7.91 -10.05 -20.34
CA GLU A 146 6.76 -10.76 -20.93
C GLU A 146 5.53 -10.87 -20.00
N CYS A 147 5.31 -9.86 -19.12
CA CYS A 147 4.12 -9.83 -18.31
C CYS A 147 2.85 -9.63 -19.15
N GLU A 148 1.80 -10.38 -18.84
CA GLU A 148 0.45 -10.16 -19.38
C GLU A 148 -0.31 -9.11 -18.57
N TYR A 149 -0.08 -9.09 -17.24
CA TYR A 149 -0.81 -8.27 -16.28
C TYR A 149 0.15 -7.36 -15.50
N VAL A 150 -0.33 -6.17 -15.17
CA VAL A 150 0.33 -5.29 -14.18
C VAL A 150 -0.71 -4.82 -13.18
N VAL A 151 -0.52 -5.15 -11.92
CA VAL A 151 -1.38 -4.72 -10.83
C VAL A 151 -0.77 -3.51 -10.15
N MET A 152 -1.51 -2.41 -10.09
CA MET A 152 -1.02 -1.13 -9.57
C MET A 152 -1.86 -0.64 -8.38
N GLU A 153 -1.18 -0.24 -7.32
CA GLU A 153 -1.81 0.65 -6.35
C GLU A 153 -1.91 2.05 -6.95
N VAL A 154 -3.12 2.60 -6.97
CA VAL A 154 -3.39 3.95 -7.49
C VAL A 154 -3.76 4.86 -6.33
N SER A 155 -2.79 5.64 -5.86
CA SER A 155 -2.99 6.60 -4.78
C SER A 155 -3.76 7.84 -5.27
N ASN A 156 -4.39 8.57 -4.33
CA ASN A 156 -5.01 9.85 -4.60
C ASN A 156 -4.03 10.87 -5.22
N PHE A 157 -2.77 10.87 -4.76
CA PHE A 157 -1.72 11.71 -5.35
C PHE A 157 -1.41 11.35 -6.80
N ALA A 158 -1.43 10.05 -7.14
CA ALA A 158 -1.19 9.60 -8.51
C ALA A 158 -2.29 10.07 -9.45
N LEU A 159 -3.54 10.07 -8.97
CA LEU A 159 -4.70 10.56 -9.72
C LEU A 159 -4.67 12.09 -9.87
N ASP A 160 -4.51 12.81 -8.77
CA ASP A 160 -4.51 14.27 -8.75
C ASP A 160 -3.33 14.87 -9.54
N GLN A 161 -2.14 14.27 -9.41
CA GLN A 161 -0.92 14.71 -10.10
C GLN A 161 -0.70 14.05 -11.47
N LYS A 162 -1.70 13.31 -11.97
CA LYS A 162 -1.67 12.63 -13.30
C LYS A 162 -0.46 11.73 -13.51
N ARG A 163 -0.01 11.04 -12.46
CA ARG A 163 1.15 10.13 -12.55
C ARG A 163 0.89 8.88 -13.37
N ILE A 164 -0.39 8.62 -13.69
CA ILE A 164 -0.87 7.50 -14.52
C ILE A 164 -1.48 7.97 -15.83
N GLU A 165 -1.23 9.23 -16.25
CA GLU A 165 -1.78 9.78 -17.48
C GLU A 165 -1.40 8.92 -18.69
N GLY A 166 -2.37 8.69 -19.59
CA GLY A 166 -2.19 7.85 -20.78
C GLY A 166 -2.27 6.34 -20.53
N LEU A 167 -2.45 5.88 -19.28
CA LEU A 167 -2.70 4.47 -18.99
C LEU A 167 -4.20 4.16 -19.08
N GLU A 168 -4.53 2.93 -19.47
CA GLU A 168 -5.90 2.43 -19.54
C GLU A 168 -6.01 1.09 -18.81
N PHE A 169 -6.82 1.06 -17.75
CA PHE A 169 -7.03 -0.14 -16.92
C PHE A 169 -8.15 -1.01 -17.50
N VAL A 170 -7.91 -2.33 -17.59
CA VAL A 170 -8.96 -3.32 -17.92
C VAL A 170 -9.89 -3.56 -16.75
N ALA A 171 -9.39 -3.36 -15.51
CA ALA A 171 -10.19 -3.40 -14.29
C ALA A 171 -9.70 -2.33 -13.32
N GLY A 172 -10.64 -1.64 -12.68
CA GLY A 172 -10.39 -0.76 -11.55
C GLY A 172 -11.08 -1.29 -10.29
N ALA A 173 -10.55 -0.95 -9.11
CA ALA A 173 -11.25 -1.24 -7.86
C ALA A 173 -11.17 -0.09 -6.85
N PHE A 174 -12.27 0.09 -6.10
CA PHE A 174 -12.36 0.99 -4.96
C PHE A 174 -12.64 0.20 -3.68
N THR A 175 -11.75 0.32 -2.70
CA THR A 175 -11.84 -0.45 -1.45
C THR A 175 -12.66 0.26 -0.38
N ASN A 176 -12.31 1.51 -0.04
CA ASN A 176 -12.98 2.32 0.98
C ASN A 176 -12.52 3.78 0.98
N LEU A 177 -13.28 4.64 1.69
CA LEU A 177 -12.95 6.02 1.95
C LEU A 177 -13.08 6.32 3.45
N THR A 178 -11.97 6.52 4.15
CA THR A 178 -11.92 7.00 5.53
C THR A 178 -11.06 8.24 5.62
N GLU A 179 -11.10 8.95 6.74
CA GLU A 179 -10.34 10.19 6.93
C GLU A 179 -8.84 9.94 6.83
N ASP A 180 -8.20 10.59 5.84
CA ASP A 180 -6.76 10.59 5.61
C ASP A 180 -6.40 11.74 4.66
N HIS A 181 -5.15 12.18 4.65
CA HIS A 181 -4.62 13.16 3.71
C HIS A 181 -5.40 14.51 3.64
N LEU A 182 -6.08 14.91 4.72
CA LEU A 182 -6.81 16.19 4.76
C LEU A 182 -5.88 17.41 4.83
N ASP A 183 -4.63 17.22 5.21
CA ASP A 183 -3.57 18.24 5.06
C ASP A 183 -3.41 18.67 3.60
N TYR A 184 -3.54 17.75 2.66
CA TYR A 184 -3.48 17.99 1.21
C TYR A 184 -4.84 18.32 0.61
N HIS A 185 -5.85 17.45 0.76
CA HIS A 185 -7.16 17.61 0.10
C HIS A 185 -8.10 18.61 0.76
N LYS A 186 -7.86 19.00 2.02
CA LYS A 186 -8.64 19.94 2.85
C LYS A 186 -10.01 19.42 3.27
N THR A 187 -10.71 18.64 2.43
CA THR A 187 -12.04 18.09 2.72
C THR A 187 -12.17 16.65 2.23
N MET A 188 -13.04 15.86 2.88
CA MET A 188 -13.39 14.52 2.43
C MET A 188 -14.00 14.51 1.03
N GLU A 189 -14.73 15.55 0.67
CA GLU A 189 -15.31 15.68 -0.68
C GLU A 189 -14.23 15.79 -1.75
N ASN A 190 -13.20 16.60 -1.54
CA ASN A 190 -12.07 16.71 -2.47
C ASN A 190 -11.27 15.41 -2.52
N TYR A 191 -11.11 14.74 -1.39
CA TYR A 191 -10.44 13.45 -1.32
C TYR A 191 -11.20 12.37 -2.12
N LEU A 192 -12.53 12.34 -2.00
CA LEU A 192 -13.38 11.47 -2.81
C LEU A 192 -13.26 11.83 -4.31
N LYS A 193 -13.34 13.13 -4.67
CA LYS A 193 -13.18 13.58 -6.06
C LYS A 193 -11.87 13.09 -6.68
N ALA A 194 -10.76 13.17 -5.94
CA ALA A 194 -9.47 12.68 -6.41
C ALA A 194 -9.52 11.16 -6.69
N LYS A 195 -10.12 10.35 -5.81
CA LYS A 195 -10.24 8.90 -6.03
C LYS A 195 -11.18 8.54 -7.19
N LEU A 196 -12.25 9.30 -7.37
CA LEU A 196 -13.19 9.12 -8.49
C LEU A 196 -12.53 9.27 -9.86
N LEU A 197 -11.40 9.98 -9.97
CA LEU A 197 -10.65 10.09 -11.22
C LEU A 197 -10.17 8.73 -11.75
N LEU A 198 -10.04 7.69 -10.91
CA LEU A 198 -9.70 6.35 -11.39
C LEU A 198 -10.65 5.88 -12.50
N THR A 199 -11.93 6.25 -12.44
CA THR A 199 -12.93 5.85 -13.44
C THR A 199 -12.63 6.38 -14.84
N ASP A 200 -11.90 7.50 -14.97
CA ASP A 200 -11.52 8.10 -16.23
C ASP A 200 -10.39 7.33 -16.94
N TYR A 201 -9.70 6.49 -16.19
CA TYR A 201 -8.60 5.65 -16.67
C TYR A 201 -9.02 4.19 -16.92
N ILE A 202 -10.27 3.80 -16.64
CA ILE A 202 -10.77 2.46 -16.95
C ILE A 202 -11.24 2.43 -18.42
N LYS A 203 -10.85 1.40 -19.16
CA LYS A 203 -11.31 1.19 -20.54
C LYS A 203 -12.84 1.18 -20.60
N LYS A 204 -13.42 1.60 -21.74
CA LYS A 204 -14.88 1.64 -21.91
C LYS A 204 -15.56 0.26 -21.75
N ASP A 205 -14.86 -0.79 -22.12
CA ASP A 205 -15.23 -2.21 -21.96
C ASP A 205 -14.64 -2.84 -20.70
N GLY A 206 -13.88 -2.08 -19.91
CA GLY A 206 -13.35 -2.49 -18.63
C GLY A 206 -14.40 -2.58 -17.53
N VAL A 207 -14.02 -3.03 -16.35
CA VAL A 207 -14.90 -3.21 -15.19
C VAL A 207 -14.41 -2.44 -13.99
N LEU A 208 -15.32 -1.90 -13.21
CA LEU A 208 -15.04 -1.29 -11.91
C LEU A 208 -15.62 -2.15 -10.78
N LEU A 209 -14.82 -2.51 -9.80
CA LEU A 209 -15.23 -3.24 -8.61
C LEU A 209 -15.29 -2.27 -7.42
N VAL A 210 -16.40 -2.27 -6.66
CA VAL A 210 -16.55 -1.37 -5.52
C VAL A 210 -17.06 -2.10 -4.28
N ASN A 211 -16.50 -1.73 -3.15
CA ASN A 211 -16.99 -2.19 -1.85
C ASN A 211 -18.35 -1.53 -1.56
N LYS A 212 -19.44 -2.29 -1.68
CA LYS A 212 -20.80 -1.80 -1.49
C LYS A 212 -21.08 -1.24 -0.10
N ASP A 213 -20.37 -1.75 0.91
CA ASP A 213 -20.57 -1.37 2.30
C ASP A 213 -19.93 -0.03 2.66
N ASP A 214 -19.14 0.56 1.74
CA ASP A 214 -18.65 1.93 1.84
C ASP A 214 -19.59 2.90 1.12
N GLU A 215 -20.05 3.93 1.83
CA GLU A 215 -21.02 4.90 1.27
C GLU A 215 -20.53 5.65 0.02
N ALA A 216 -19.20 5.87 -0.09
CA ALA A 216 -18.60 6.53 -1.24
C ALA A 216 -18.75 5.72 -2.52
N SER A 217 -18.98 4.41 -2.44
CA SER A 217 -19.20 3.52 -3.58
C SER A 217 -20.36 3.94 -4.47
N LYS A 218 -21.39 4.56 -3.90
CA LYS A 218 -22.53 5.11 -4.67
C LYS A 218 -22.06 6.07 -5.75
N LYS A 219 -21.06 6.91 -5.46
CA LYS A 219 -20.51 7.88 -6.42
C LYS A 219 -19.73 7.22 -7.55
N PHE A 220 -19.03 6.13 -7.26
CA PHE A 220 -18.37 5.32 -8.29
C PHE A 220 -19.37 4.61 -9.21
N ILE A 221 -20.45 4.04 -8.64
CA ILE A 221 -21.54 3.39 -9.39
C ILE A 221 -22.26 4.39 -10.31
N GLU A 222 -22.52 5.61 -9.81
CA GLU A 222 -23.12 6.69 -10.61
C GLU A 222 -22.24 7.12 -11.79
N ARG A 223 -20.90 7.05 -11.62
CA ARG A 223 -19.93 7.58 -12.59
C ARG A 223 -19.49 6.55 -13.65
N PHE A 224 -19.44 5.26 -13.32
CA PHE A 224 -18.95 4.24 -14.24
C PHE A 224 -20.01 3.14 -14.45
N LYS A 225 -20.43 2.95 -15.71
CA LYS A 225 -21.60 2.11 -16.03
C LYS A 225 -21.37 0.61 -15.76
N ASN A 226 -20.20 0.08 -16.13
CA ASN A 226 -19.87 -1.34 -15.91
C ASN A 226 -19.23 -1.52 -14.53
N THR A 227 -20.02 -1.29 -13.49
CA THR A 227 -19.61 -1.44 -12.09
C THR A 227 -20.24 -2.69 -11.50
N LYS A 228 -19.41 -3.47 -10.78
CA LYS A 228 -19.80 -4.62 -9.98
C LYS A 228 -19.49 -4.36 -8.52
N THR A 229 -20.27 -4.95 -7.64
CA THR A 229 -20.20 -4.73 -6.20
C THR A 229 -19.77 -5.97 -5.46
N PHE A 230 -19.00 -5.79 -4.39
CA PHE A 230 -18.72 -6.83 -3.40
C PHE A 230 -19.02 -6.31 -1.99
N GLY A 231 -19.41 -7.16 -1.08
CA GLY A 231 -19.77 -6.81 0.30
C GLY A 231 -20.92 -7.64 0.83
N TYR A 232 -21.54 -7.17 1.91
CA TYR A 232 -22.64 -7.89 2.57
C TYR A 232 -24.02 -7.36 2.11
N GLY A 233 -24.97 -8.25 1.96
CA GLY A 233 -26.37 -7.92 1.70
C GLY A 233 -26.68 -7.44 0.27
N ASN A 234 -26.86 -8.38 -0.66
CA ASN A 234 -27.24 -8.15 -2.05
C ASN A 234 -26.18 -7.43 -2.92
N ALA A 235 -24.93 -7.78 -2.79
CA ALA A 235 -23.87 -7.42 -3.73
C ALA A 235 -23.82 -8.41 -4.91
N ASP A 236 -23.14 -8.04 -6.03
CA ASP A 236 -22.88 -9.02 -7.11
C ASP A 236 -22.01 -10.18 -6.60
N TYR A 237 -21.08 -9.88 -5.67
CA TYR A 237 -20.30 -10.83 -4.87
C TYR A 237 -20.75 -10.69 -3.42
N ASP A 238 -21.82 -11.39 -3.07
CA ASP A 238 -22.51 -11.22 -1.79
C ASP A 238 -21.91 -12.11 -0.70
N ILE A 239 -21.31 -11.50 0.29
CA ILE A 239 -20.74 -12.20 1.45
C ILE A 239 -21.90 -12.52 2.40
N LEU A 240 -22.19 -13.81 2.57
CA LEU A 240 -23.28 -14.28 3.41
C LEU A 240 -22.85 -14.43 4.87
N SER A 241 -21.67 -14.99 5.10
CA SER A 241 -21.05 -15.10 6.42
C SER A 241 -19.53 -15.21 6.33
N ASP A 242 -18.85 -14.82 7.40
CA ASP A 242 -17.42 -14.97 7.62
C ASP A 242 -17.15 -15.39 9.06
N ASP A 243 -16.58 -16.57 9.24
CA ASP A 243 -16.09 -17.05 10.53
C ASP A 243 -14.58 -16.80 10.57
N ILE A 244 -14.17 -15.79 11.36
CA ILE A 244 -12.78 -15.34 11.43
C ILE A 244 -12.08 -16.00 12.62
N TYR A 245 -10.95 -16.64 12.35
CA TYR A 245 -10.05 -17.24 13.33
C TYR A 245 -8.69 -16.52 13.33
N PRO A 246 -7.85 -16.71 14.35
CA PRO A 246 -6.55 -16.06 14.40
C PRO A 246 -5.58 -16.42 13.25
N ASP A 247 -5.78 -17.56 12.59
CA ASP A 247 -4.91 -18.11 11.54
C ASP A 247 -5.60 -18.30 10.18
N HIS A 248 -6.93 -18.21 10.12
CA HIS A 248 -7.69 -18.36 8.87
C HIS A 248 -9.06 -17.69 8.96
N THR A 249 -9.75 -17.62 7.84
CA THR A 249 -11.14 -17.18 7.77
C THR A 249 -11.92 -18.12 6.85
N ASP A 250 -13.06 -18.64 7.34
CA ASP A 250 -14.03 -19.39 6.55
C ASP A 250 -15.11 -18.43 6.05
N ILE A 251 -15.35 -18.42 4.74
CA ILE A 251 -16.29 -17.49 4.11
C ILE A 251 -17.32 -18.27 3.30
N ILE A 252 -18.60 -17.91 3.48
CA ILE A 252 -19.68 -18.34 2.61
C ILE A 252 -20.13 -17.11 1.82
N PHE A 253 -20.20 -17.23 0.50
CA PHE A 253 -20.57 -16.12 -0.37
C PHE A 253 -21.40 -16.60 -1.57
N LYS A 254 -22.07 -15.68 -2.24
CA LYS A 254 -22.95 -15.95 -3.38
C LYS A 254 -22.52 -15.11 -4.59
N VAL A 255 -22.49 -15.75 -5.76
CA VAL A 255 -22.29 -15.10 -7.06
C VAL A 255 -23.29 -15.69 -8.04
N ASN A 256 -24.05 -14.86 -8.75
CA ASN A 256 -25.08 -15.29 -9.71
C ASN A 256 -26.02 -16.35 -9.12
N GLU A 257 -26.58 -16.10 -7.94
CA GLU A 257 -27.50 -16.94 -7.18
C GLU A 257 -26.92 -18.30 -6.72
N LYS A 258 -25.64 -18.57 -6.96
CA LYS A 258 -24.95 -19.79 -6.53
C LYS A 258 -24.06 -19.52 -5.32
N GLU A 259 -24.19 -20.36 -4.30
CA GLU A 259 -23.37 -20.31 -3.09
C GLU A 259 -22.05 -21.03 -3.26
N TYR A 260 -21.02 -20.49 -2.64
CA TYR A 260 -19.67 -21.00 -2.60
C TYR A 260 -19.12 -20.90 -1.18
N LYS A 261 -18.15 -21.76 -0.88
CA LYS A 261 -17.37 -21.74 0.37
C LYS A 261 -15.89 -21.63 0.05
N VAL A 262 -15.17 -20.86 0.84
CA VAL A 262 -13.73 -20.71 0.73
C VAL A 262 -13.11 -20.50 2.11
N THR A 263 -11.96 -21.12 2.35
CA THR A 263 -11.10 -20.88 3.50
C THR A 263 -9.86 -20.14 3.02
N THR A 264 -9.53 -19.02 3.67
CA THR A 264 -8.33 -18.22 3.38
C THR A 264 -7.46 -18.09 4.62
N ASN A 265 -6.14 -17.99 4.45
CA ASN A 265 -5.19 -17.71 5.54
C ASN A 265 -5.15 -16.23 5.93
N LEU A 266 -6.03 -15.41 5.37
CA LEU A 266 -6.17 -14.01 5.72
C LEU A 266 -7.08 -13.88 6.94
N THR A 267 -6.64 -13.14 7.93
CA THR A 267 -7.37 -12.89 9.17
C THR A 267 -7.92 -11.48 9.21
N SER A 268 -8.93 -11.20 10.01
CA SER A 268 -9.61 -9.93 10.18
C SER A 268 -10.67 -9.58 9.10
N LYS A 269 -11.70 -8.87 9.55
CA LYS A 269 -12.83 -8.43 8.71
C LYS A 269 -12.42 -7.61 7.48
N PHE A 270 -11.45 -6.71 7.63
CA PHE A 270 -10.99 -5.89 6.51
C PHE A 270 -10.24 -6.71 5.45
N ASN A 271 -9.64 -7.84 5.81
CA ASN A 271 -9.03 -8.75 4.85
C ASN A 271 -10.04 -9.57 4.07
N VAL A 272 -11.26 -9.78 4.60
CA VAL A 272 -12.36 -10.33 3.81
C VAL A 272 -12.67 -9.41 2.62
N TYR A 273 -12.78 -8.09 2.86
CA TYR A 273 -12.96 -7.12 1.76
C TYR A 273 -11.77 -7.08 0.79
N ASN A 274 -10.53 -7.15 1.29
CA ASN A 274 -9.34 -7.20 0.44
C ASN A 274 -9.33 -8.46 -0.44
N TYR A 275 -9.73 -9.60 0.12
CA TYR A 275 -9.90 -10.85 -0.62
C TYR A 275 -10.96 -10.71 -1.72
N PHE A 276 -12.14 -10.15 -1.42
CA PHE A 276 -13.19 -9.96 -2.42
C PHE A 276 -12.84 -8.90 -3.45
N THR A 277 -12.02 -7.91 -3.13
CA THR A 277 -11.45 -6.99 -4.13
C THR A 277 -10.66 -7.78 -5.19
N MET A 278 -9.74 -8.62 -4.76
CA MET A 278 -8.95 -9.49 -5.64
C MET A 278 -9.83 -10.49 -6.40
N PHE A 279 -10.70 -11.21 -5.68
CA PHE A 279 -11.53 -12.29 -6.21
C PHE A 279 -12.47 -11.78 -7.32
N SER A 280 -13.16 -10.68 -7.06
CA SER A 280 -14.11 -10.09 -8.01
C SER A 280 -13.39 -9.53 -9.23
N ILE A 281 -12.25 -8.85 -9.09
CA ILE A 281 -11.43 -8.40 -10.23
C ILE A 281 -11.11 -9.58 -11.14
N LEU A 282 -10.57 -10.66 -10.60
CA LEU A 282 -10.10 -11.79 -11.41
C LEU A 282 -11.25 -12.56 -12.04
N HIS A 283 -12.38 -12.72 -11.32
CA HIS A 283 -13.57 -13.33 -11.91
C HIS A 283 -14.13 -12.52 -13.09
N GLU A 284 -14.23 -11.20 -12.96
CA GLU A 284 -14.67 -10.32 -14.06
C GLU A 284 -13.67 -10.30 -15.24
N LEU A 285 -12.40 -10.59 -15.00
CA LEU A 285 -11.39 -10.78 -16.05
C LEU A 285 -11.43 -12.19 -16.68
N GLY A 286 -12.40 -13.04 -16.29
CA GLY A 286 -12.70 -14.33 -16.93
C GLY A 286 -12.07 -15.55 -16.27
N PHE A 287 -11.45 -15.41 -15.09
CA PHE A 287 -10.97 -16.58 -14.33
C PHE A 287 -12.16 -17.29 -13.65
N LYS A 288 -12.12 -18.62 -13.62
CA LYS A 288 -13.20 -19.43 -13.07
C LYS A 288 -13.23 -19.39 -11.54
N ILE A 289 -14.42 -19.23 -10.96
CA ILE A 289 -14.63 -19.21 -9.49
C ILE A 289 -13.97 -20.40 -8.80
N ASN A 290 -14.14 -21.61 -9.32
CA ASN A 290 -13.57 -22.80 -8.70
C ASN A 290 -12.03 -22.82 -8.72
N GLU A 291 -11.40 -22.28 -9.78
CA GLU A 291 -9.94 -22.12 -9.85
C GLU A 291 -9.43 -21.12 -8.82
N LEU A 292 -10.14 -19.98 -8.68
CA LEU A 292 -9.83 -18.97 -7.67
C LEU A 292 -9.96 -19.52 -6.25
N ILE A 293 -11.03 -20.27 -5.95
CA ILE A 293 -11.22 -20.94 -4.64
C ILE A 293 -10.11 -21.93 -4.37
N GLU A 294 -9.77 -22.80 -5.34
CA GLU A 294 -8.72 -23.80 -5.18
C GLU A 294 -7.36 -23.20 -4.85
N LYS A 295 -7.02 -22.06 -5.48
CA LYS A 295 -5.74 -21.36 -5.28
C LYS A 295 -5.70 -20.52 -4.01
N THR A 296 -6.85 -20.17 -3.44
CA THR A 296 -6.93 -19.32 -2.23
C THR A 296 -6.10 -19.83 -1.05
N LYS A 297 -5.96 -21.15 -0.88
CA LYS A 297 -5.15 -21.75 0.19
C LYS A 297 -3.65 -21.41 0.13
N TYR A 298 -3.15 -20.93 -1.01
CA TYR A 298 -1.75 -20.54 -1.18
C TYR A 298 -1.52 -19.05 -0.93
N LEU A 299 -2.59 -18.25 -0.86
CA LEU A 299 -2.49 -16.83 -0.61
C LEU A 299 -1.90 -16.53 0.77
N LYS A 300 -1.03 -15.55 0.79
CA LYS A 300 -0.43 -15.01 2.01
C LYS A 300 -0.65 -13.50 2.06
N ALA A 301 -0.91 -12.99 3.24
CA ALA A 301 -0.88 -11.55 3.45
C ALA A 301 0.47 -10.97 3.00
N PRO A 302 0.51 -9.75 2.47
CA PRO A 302 1.79 -9.08 2.22
C PRO A 302 2.56 -8.97 3.53
N LYS A 303 3.89 -9.02 3.44
CA LYS A 303 4.77 -8.86 4.60
C LYS A 303 4.35 -7.64 5.44
N GLY A 304 4.18 -7.85 6.73
CA GLY A 304 3.80 -6.81 7.67
C GLY A 304 2.38 -6.23 7.47
N ARG A 305 1.46 -6.99 6.90
CA ARG A 305 0.03 -6.64 6.76
C ARG A 305 -0.83 -7.74 7.37
N CYS A 306 -1.05 -7.67 8.69
CA CYS A 306 -1.68 -8.74 9.47
C CYS A 306 -1.00 -10.11 9.24
N GLU A 307 0.31 -10.10 9.14
CA GLU A 307 1.11 -11.29 8.94
C GLU A 307 1.16 -12.09 10.23
N THR A 308 0.56 -13.27 10.24
CA THR A 308 0.29 -14.07 11.44
C THR A 308 1.24 -15.24 11.58
N TYR A 309 1.75 -15.43 12.78
CA TYR A 309 2.66 -16.51 13.19
C TYR A 309 2.07 -17.28 14.38
N LYS A 310 2.11 -18.60 14.33
CA LYS A 310 1.82 -19.44 15.50
C LYS A 310 3.02 -19.40 16.44
N VAL A 311 2.80 -19.01 17.70
CA VAL A 311 3.84 -18.94 18.72
C VAL A 311 3.31 -19.59 20.01
N LYS A 312 3.94 -20.68 20.44
CA LYS A 312 3.44 -21.49 21.57
C LYS A 312 1.97 -21.87 21.34
N ASP A 313 1.11 -21.62 22.32
CA ASP A 313 -0.34 -21.87 22.26
C ASP A 313 -1.16 -20.62 21.84
N GLY A 314 -0.49 -19.56 21.36
CA GLY A 314 -1.10 -18.32 20.90
C GLY A 314 -0.58 -17.89 19.53
N PHE A 315 -0.72 -16.61 19.22
CA PHE A 315 -0.36 -16.03 17.93
C PHE A 315 0.40 -14.70 18.08
N ALA A 316 1.29 -14.42 17.13
CA ALA A 316 1.90 -13.11 16.95
C ALA A 316 1.53 -12.57 15.57
N VAL A 317 1.19 -11.30 15.49
CA VAL A 317 0.72 -10.64 14.26
C VAL A 317 1.56 -9.39 14.02
N VAL A 318 2.16 -9.26 12.84
CA VAL A 318 2.91 -8.08 12.42
C VAL A 318 2.05 -7.23 11.50
N ASP A 319 1.87 -5.95 11.83
CA ASP A 319 1.09 -5.02 11.02
C ASP A 319 1.70 -3.62 10.93
N TYR A 320 1.48 -2.96 9.80
CA TYR A 320 1.97 -1.61 9.52
C TYR A 320 1.12 -0.49 10.14
N ALA A 321 0.17 -0.79 11.01
CA ALA A 321 -0.68 0.18 11.68
C ALA A 321 0.16 1.20 12.47
N HIS A 322 0.30 2.43 11.95
CA HIS A 322 1.13 3.51 12.49
C HIS A 322 0.39 4.85 12.57
N THR A 323 -0.92 4.83 12.35
CA THR A 323 -1.84 5.96 12.53
C THR A 323 -2.87 5.63 13.59
N PRO A 324 -3.49 6.61 14.28
CA PRO A 324 -4.52 6.34 15.28
C PRO A 324 -5.66 5.46 14.76
N ASP A 325 -6.21 5.76 13.59
CA ASP A 325 -7.30 4.98 12.98
C ASP A 325 -6.87 3.53 12.68
N ALA A 326 -5.67 3.33 12.11
CA ALA A 326 -5.16 2.00 11.81
C ALA A 326 -4.92 1.18 13.09
N VAL A 327 -4.31 1.78 14.12
CA VAL A 327 -4.09 1.11 15.41
C VAL A 327 -5.42 0.72 16.05
N LEU A 328 -6.41 1.64 16.06
CA LEU A 328 -7.73 1.34 16.60
C LEU A 328 -8.38 0.17 15.87
N LYS A 329 -8.42 0.20 14.55
CA LYS A 329 -9.03 -0.86 13.72
C LYS A 329 -8.35 -2.21 13.92
N THR A 330 -7.01 -2.22 13.96
CA THR A 330 -6.27 -3.46 14.14
C THR A 330 -6.47 -4.03 15.53
N VAL A 331 -6.29 -3.22 16.58
CA VAL A 331 -6.44 -3.72 17.97
C VAL A 331 -7.86 -4.20 18.25
N THR A 332 -8.89 -3.44 17.82
CA THR A 332 -10.29 -3.85 18.02
C THR A 332 -10.65 -5.12 17.25
N ALA A 333 -10.20 -5.27 16.00
CA ALA A 333 -10.43 -6.47 15.22
C ALA A 333 -9.85 -7.72 15.90
N TYR A 334 -8.61 -7.64 16.38
CA TYR A 334 -8.00 -8.77 17.08
C TYR A 334 -8.53 -8.96 18.50
N LYS A 335 -9.04 -7.90 19.14
CA LYS A 335 -9.72 -8.03 20.45
C LYS A 335 -11.02 -8.82 20.35
N GLU A 336 -11.75 -8.69 19.24
CA GLU A 336 -12.95 -9.48 18.95
C GLU A 336 -12.62 -10.95 18.65
N LEU A 337 -11.44 -11.22 18.06
CA LEU A 337 -11.00 -12.57 17.69
C LEU A 337 -10.35 -13.34 18.86
N ALA A 338 -9.67 -12.64 19.77
CA ALA A 338 -8.91 -13.27 20.83
C ALA A 338 -9.83 -13.93 21.85
N LYS A 339 -9.60 -15.21 22.12
CA LYS A 339 -10.19 -15.93 23.27
C LYS A 339 -9.38 -15.70 24.54
N GLY A 340 -8.09 -15.39 24.40
CA GLY A 340 -7.18 -14.97 25.46
C GLY A 340 -7.00 -13.45 25.49
N ARG A 341 -5.79 -13.01 25.87
CA ARG A 341 -5.43 -11.59 25.95
C ARG A 341 -4.96 -11.07 24.59
N VAL A 342 -5.17 -9.78 24.36
CA VAL A 342 -4.48 -9.02 23.31
C VAL A 342 -3.36 -8.21 23.96
N ILE A 343 -2.12 -8.49 23.56
CA ILE A 343 -0.92 -7.80 24.01
C ILE A 343 -0.42 -6.99 22.82
N THR A 344 -0.34 -5.67 22.96
CA THR A 344 0.05 -4.79 21.84
C THR A 344 1.44 -4.21 22.07
N LEU A 345 2.33 -4.37 21.09
CA LEU A 345 3.62 -3.72 21.02
C LEU A 345 3.53 -2.61 19.99
N VAL A 346 3.76 -1.35 20.40
CA VAL A 346 3.60 -0.18 19.53
C VAL A 346 4.56 0.95 19.90
N GLY A 347 4.98 1.70 18.89
CA GLY A 347 5.77 2.91 19.02
C GLY A 347 5.38 3.97 18.00
N CYS A 348 6.00 5.14 18.08
CA CYS A 348 5.82 6.23 17.13
C CYS A 348 7.16 6.66 16.52
N GLY A 349 7.14 7.05 15.24
CA GLY A 349 8.32 7.58 14.58
C GLY A 349 8.66 9.00 15.03
N GLY A 350 9.96 9.29 15.14
CA GLY A 350 10.49 10.64 15.27
C GLY A 350 10.48 11.40 13.94
N ASP A 351 10.66 12.74 13.98
CA ASP A 351 10.58 13.65 12.83
C ASP A 351 9.27 13.50 12.04
N ARG A 352 8.18 13.25 12.76
CA ARG A 352 6.81 13.06 12.25
C ARG A 352 5.84 13.81 13.15
N ASP A 353 4.57 13.89 12.72
CA ASP A 353 3.50 14.56 13.47
C ASP A 353 3.45 14.06 14.93
N PRO A 354 3.74 14.91 15.92
CA PRO A 354 3.72 14.53 17.33
C PRO A 354 2.30 14.44 17.90
N MET A 355 1.30 15.07 17.25
CA MET A 355 -0.07 15.14 17.77
C MET A 355 -0.75 13.76 17.82
N LYS A 356 -0.33 12.84 16.95
CA LYS A 356 -0.86 11.46 16.95
C LYS A 356 -0.34 10.60 18.11
N ARG A 357 0.80 10.95 18.73
CA ARG A 357 1.48 10.13 19.75
C ARG A 357 0.59 9.84 20.96
N PRO A 358 0.01 10.86 21.64
CA PRO A 358 -0.88 10.59 22.78
C PRO A 358 -2.16 9.86 22.38
N ILE A 359 -2.69 10.11 21.18
CA ILE A 359 -3.90 9.41 20.70
C ILE A 359 -3.61 7.92 20.50
N MET A 360 -2.46 7.57 19.91
CA MET A 360 -2.06 6.17 19.76
C MET A 360 -1.81 5.48 21.10
N GLY A 361 -1.21 6.19 22.08
CA GLY A 361 -1.04 5.70 23.44
C GLY A 361 -2.37 5.41 24.13
N GLU A 362 -3.33 6.34 24.02
CA GLU A 362 -4.68 6.17 24.56
C GLU A 362 -5.42 4.97 23.95
N ILE A 363 -5.38 4.85 22.61
CA ILE A 363 -6.01 3.73 21.88
C ILE A 363 -5.39 2.41 22.31
N ALA A 364 -4.08 2.27 22.25
CA ALA A 364 -3.40 1.03 22.58
C ALA A 364 -3.73 0.58 24.01
N SER A 365 -3.65 1.48 25.00
CA SER A 365 -3.93 1.13 26.39
C SER A 365 -5.41 0.86 26.67
N ASN A 366 -6.35 1.52 25.97
CA ASN A 366 -7.77 1.33 26.18
C ASN A 366 -8.31 0.03 25.62
N TYR A 367 -7.78 -0.41 24.47
CA TYR A 367 -8.34 -1.55 23.72
C TYR A 367 -7.51 -2.83 23.84
N SER A 368 -6.28 -2.78 24.39
CA SER A 368 -5.46 -3.96 24.69
C SER A 368 -5.57 -4.37 26.15
N ASP A 369 -5.32 -5.65 26.43
CA ASP A 369 -5.19 -6.15 27.80
C ASP A 369 -3.85 -5.76 28.41
N TYR A 370 -2.80 -5.70 27.59
CA TYR A 370 -1.49 -5.22 27.98
C TYR A 370 -0.78 -4.54 26.82
N VAL A 371 0.07 -3.55 27.11
CA VAL A 371 0.81 -2.79 26.09
C VAL A 371 2.29 -2.74 26.44
N ILE A 372 3.15 -2.98 25.44
CA ILE A 372 4.57 -2.68 25.52
C ILE A 372 4.84 -1.50 24.58
N PHE A 373 5.07 -0.33 25.15
CA PHE A 373 5.49 0.84 24.38
C PHE A 373 7.00 0.76 24.08
N THR A 374 7.35 0.88 22.80
CA THR A 374 8.73 0.70 22.33
C THR A 374 9.10 1.73 21.26
N ASN A 375 10.34 1.72 20.81
CA ASN A 375 10.76 2.54 19.69
C ASN A 375 10.28 1.96 18.35
N ASP A 376 9.86 2.87 17.49
CA ASP A 376 9.73 2.64 16.05
C ASP A 376 11.03 3.10 15.35
N ASN A 377 11.00 4.18 14.58
CA ASN A 377 12.15 4.86 13.98
C ASN A 377 12.35 6.21 14.70
N PRO A 378 13.12 6.33 15.75
CA PRO A 378 13.29 7.60 16.47
C PRO A 378 13.94 8.69 15.61
N ARG A 379 14.69 8.33 14.56
CA ARG A 379 15.40 9.26 13.68
C ARG A 379 16.28 10.22 14.48
N THR A 380 16.13 11.55 14.29
CA THR A 380 16.92 12.55 15.00
C THR A 380 16.34 12.98 16.35
N GLU A 381 15.11 12.57 16.67
CA GLU A 381 14.49 12.85 17.96
C GLU A 381 14.98 11.91 19.06
N ASP A 382 15.00 12.41 20.29
CA ASP A 382 15.28 11.61 21.49
C ASP A 382 14.14 10.61 21.72
N PRO A 383 14.43 9.29 21.75
CA PRO A 383 13.43 8.25 22.00
C PRO A 383 12.63 8.44 23.28
N GLU A 384 13.26 8.96 24.35
CA GLU A 384 12.56 9.20 25.62
C GLU A 384 11.51 10.31 25.50
N ASN A 385 11.76 11.33 24.66
CA ASN A 385 10.79 12.41 24.45
C ASN A 385 9.60 11.93 23.62
N ILE A 386 9.82 11.08 22.61
CA ILE A 386 8.76 10.41 21.86
C ILE A 386 7.89 9.60 22.83
N MET A 387 8.53 8.84 23.72
CA MET A 387 7.82 8.01 24.71
C MET A 387 7.01 8.86 25.68
N LYS A 388 7.56 9.96 26.20
CA LYS A 388 6.83 10.91 27.06
C LYS A 388 5.56 11.44 26.38
N ASP A 389 5.64 11.72 25.05
CA ASP A 389 4.46 12.18 24.30
C ASP A 389 3.40 11.09 24.16
N ILE A 390 3.80 9.84 23.91
CA ILE A 390 2.87 8.70 23.86
C ILE A 390 2.15 8.54 25.21
N LEU A 391 2.91 8.56 26.31
CA LEU A 391 2.39 8.33 27.66
C LEU A 391 1.44 9.43 28.16
N LYS A 392 1.46 10.65 27.56
CA LYS A 392 0.44 11.69 27.88
C LYS A 392 -0.99 11.24 27.63
N GLY A 393 -1.20 10.31 26.68
CA GLY A 393 -2.54 9.76 26.38
C GLY A 393 -2.93 8.55 27.22
N VAL A 394 -1.99 7.91 27.89
CA VAL A 394 -2.20 6.67 28.63
C VAL A 394 -2.82 6.96 29.99
N LYS A 395 -3.96 6.31 30.27
CA LYS A 395 -4.71 6.51 31.54
C LYS A 395 -4.82 5.22 32.37
N LYS A 396 -4.39 4.07 31.83
CA LYS A 396 -4.44 2.77 32.50
C LYS A 396 -3.03 2.33 32.88
N ASP A 397 -2.92 1.46 33.90
CA ASP A 397 -1.65 0.91 34.38
C ASP A 397 -1.31 -0.45 33.74
N ASN A 398 -1.91 -0.75 32.58
CA ASN A 398 -1.75 -2.02 31.86
C ASN A 398 -0.62 -1.96 30.82
N TYR A 399 0.49 -1.33 31.15
CA TYR A 399 1.60 -1.18 30.20
C TYR A 399 2.97 -1.26 30.86
N GLU A 400 3.97 -1.48 30.02
CA GLU A 400 5.36 -1.22 30.33
C GLU A 400 6.05 -0.46 29.18
N VAL A 401 7.21 0.12 29.48
CA VAL A 401 8.08 0.77 28.48
C VAL A 401 9.34 -0.05 28.30
N CYS A 402 9.64 -0.41 27.06
CA CYS A 402 10.89 -1.06 26.68
C CYS A 402 11.41 -0.44 25.37
N LEU A 403 12.38 0.47 25.48
CA LEU A 403 12.85 1.24 24.32
C LEU A 403 13.61 0.39 23.29
N ASP A 404 14.26 -0.69 23.70
CA ASP A 404 14.84 -1.65 22.76
C ASP A 404 13.75 -2.53 22.17
N ARG A 405 13.48 -2.36 20.85
CA ARG A 405 12.38 -3.06 20.17
C ARG A 405 12.61 -4.58 20.12
N ARG A 406 13.86 -5.06 19.99
CA ARG A 406 14.13 -6.50 19.99
C ARG A 406 13.83 -7.12 21.34
N GLU A 407 14.25 -6.44 22.41
CA GLU A 407 13.93 -6.87 23.78
C GLU A 407 12.41 -6.80 24.04
N ALA A 408 11.75 -5.75 23.57
CA ALA A 408 10.30 -5.59 23.66
C ALA A 408 9.54 -6.72 22.94
N ILE A 409 9.96 -7.10 21.72
CA ILE A 409 9.39 -8.22 20.98
C ILE A 409 9.57 -9.52 21.77
N LYS A 410 10.80 -9.80 22.25
CA LYS A 410 11.06 -11.00 23.04
C LYS A 410 10.17 -11.06 24.28
N LYS A 411 10.04 -9.96 25.04
CA LYS A 411 9.16 -9.88 26.23
C LYS A 411 7.71 -10.17 25.85
N ALA A 412 7.19 -9.55 24.79
CA ALA A 412 5.83 -9.79 24.31
C ALA A 412 5.57 -11.27 24.00
N LEU A 413 6.51 -11.92 23.29
CA LEU A 413 6.43 -13.34 22.95
C LEU A 413 6.57 -14.26 24.16
N ASP A 414 7.41 -13.89 25.14
CA ASP A 414 7.56 -14.63 26.41
C ASP A 414 6.24 -14.64 27.22
N MET A 415 5.44 -13.57 27.13
CA MET A 415 4.16 -13.43 27.83
C MET A 415 3.03 -14.26 27.23
N ILE A 416 3.15 -14.79 26.02
CA ILE A 416 2.11 -15.56 25.33
C ILE A 416 1.69 -16.77 26.15
N GLN A 417 0.38 -16.83 26.43
CA GLN A 417 -0.34 -17.96 26.99
C GLN A 417 -1.33 -18.49 25.95
N LYS A 418 -2.09 -19.53 26.34
CA LYS A 418 -3.08 -20.14 25.47
C LYS A 418 -4.10 -19.11 24.95
N ASP A 419 -4.31 -19.13 23.63
CA ASP A 419 -5.26 -18.28 22.91
C ASP A 419 -4.97 -16.77 22.95
N ASP A 420 -3.80 -16.35 23.46
CA ASP A 420 -3.35 -14.96 23.42
C ASP A 420 -2.95 -14.55 22.01
N ILE A 421 -3.11 -13.26 21.71
CA ILE A 421 -2.65 -12.64 20.46
C ILE A 421 -1.72 -11.47 20.81
N VAL A 422 -0.49 -11.53 20.30
CA VAL A 422 0.47 -10.41 20.35
C VAL A 422 0.43 -9.64 19.07
N LEU A 423 0.21 -8.34 19.12
CA LEU A 423 0.22 -7.43 17.97
C LEU A 423 1.52 -6.61 17.96
N LEU A 424 2.32 -6.75 16.91
CA LEU A 424 3.52 -5.93 16.66
C LEU A 424 3.16 -4.87 15.63
N LEU A 425 2.95 -3.63 16.07
CA LEU A 425 2.41 -2.55 15.26
C LEU A 425 3.47 -1.50 14.92
N GLY A 426 3.28 -0.84 13.77
CA GLY A 426 4.02 0.32 13.31
C GLY A 426 4.97 0.04 12.15
N LYS A 427 5.84 -0.95 12.26
CA LYS A 427 6.89 -1.24 11.28
C LYS A 427 6.41 -2.05 10.08
N GLY A 428 5.53 -3.02 10.32
CA GLY A 428 5.04 -3.88 9.23
C GLY A 428 6.18 -4.50 8.43
N HIS A 429 6.27 -4.14 7.15
CA HIS A 429 7.27 -4.68 6.21
C HIS A 429 8.67 -4.03 6.31
N GLU A 430 8.85 -3.00 7.13
CA GLU A 430 10.15 -2.36 7.29
C GLU A 430 11.14 -3.32 7.96
N ASP A 431 12.26 -3.57 7.31
CA ASP A 431 13.37 -4.42 7.77
C ASP A 431 14.50 -3.63 8.45
N TYR A 432 14.21 -2.39 8.87
CA TYR A 432 15.19 -1.48 9.44
C TYR A 432 14.62 -0.63 10.57
N GLN A 433 15.53 -0.10 11.40
CA GLN A 433 15.27 0.98 12.33
C GLN A 433 16.24 2.14 12.04
N ILE A 434 15.74 3.38 12.08
CA ILE A 434 16.53 4.59 11.87
C ILE A 434 16.87 5.19 13.23
N LEU A 435 18.16 5.15 13.58
CA LEU A 435 18.74 5.71 14.80
C LEU A 435 19.64 6.90 14.40
N GLY A 436 19.22 8.12 14.69
CA GLY A 436 19.83 9.32 14.14
C GLY A 436 19.73 9.34 12.62
N HIS A 437 20.86 9.31 11.96
CA HIS A 437 20.96 9.20 10.49
C HIS A 437 21.37 7.80 10.02
N THR A 438 21.50 6.84 10.93
CA THR A 438 21.95 5.48 10.61
C THR A 438 20.76 4.54 10.50
N LYS A 439 20.73 3.77 9.41
CA LYS A 439 19.77 2.70 9.19
C LYS A 439 20.37 1.38 9.67
N VAL A 440 19.77 0.75 10.67
CA VAL A 440 20.19 -0.55 11.22
C VAL A 440 19.13 -1.60 10.90
N HIS A 441 19.56 -2.83 10.63
CA HIS A 441 18.64 -3.92 10.33
C HIS A 441 17.79 -4.28 11.56
N LEU A 442 16.48 -4.28 11.44
CA LEU A 442 15.51 -4.75 12.42
C LEU A 442 14.20 -5.07 11.69
N ASP A 443 13.79 -6.33 11.74
CA ASP A 443 12.59 -6.85 11.11
C ASP A 443 11.77 -7.62 12.16
N ASP A 444 10.54 -7.16 12.40
CA ASP A 444 9.67 -7.75 13.43
C ASP A 444 9.37 -9.23 13.13
N SER A 445 9.16 -9.58 11.86
CA SER A 445 8.87 -10.96 11.43
C SER A 445 10.08 -11.88 11.63
N GLU A 446 11.28 -11.40 11.31
CA GLU A 446 12.52 -12.18 11.58
C GLU A 446 12.75 -12.41 13.07
N GLU A 447 12.46 -11.43 13.92
CA GLU A 447 12.63 -11.59 15.37
C GLU A 447 11.61 -12.63 15.93
N ILE A 448 10.39 -12.70 15.38
CA ILE A 448 9.43 -13.76 15.72
C ILE A 448 9.95 -15.12 15.30
N LEU A 449 10.42 -15.26 14.05
CA LEU A 449 10.94 -16.53 13.54
C LEU A 449 12.16 -17.01 14.33
N LYS A 450 13.09 -16.12 14.65
CA LYS A 450 14.25 -16.44 15.52
C LYS A 450 13.82 -16.89 16.93
N TYR A 451 12.71 -16.33 17.44
CA TYR A 451 12.17 -16.75 18.73
C TYR A 451 11.57 -18.16 18.66
N ILE A 452 10.82 -18.48 17.61
CA ILE A 452 10.24 -19.79 17.39
C ILE A 452 11.34 -20.86 17.27
N GLU A 453 12.34 -20.63 16.41
CA GLU A 453 13.48 -21.55 16.21
C GLU A 453 14.26 -21.85 17.49
N LYS A 454 14.35 -20.89 18.44
CA LYS A 454 15.04 -21.09 19.73
C LYS A 454 14.18 -21.80 20.77
N SER A 455 12.86 -21.86 20.54
CA SER A 455 11.88 -22.44 21.49
C SER A 455 11.53 -23.89 21.15
N GLU A 456 11.87 -24.33 19.92
CA GLU A 456 11.85 -25.74 19.47
C GLU A 456 13.14 -26.47 19.89
#